data_2b8029b736fe46d553c5fad530fffb4b
#
_entry.id   2b8029b736fe46d553c5fad530fffb4b
#
_cell.length_a   1.000
_cell.length_b   1.000
_cell.length_c   1.000
_cell.angle_alpha   90.00
_cell.angle_beta   90.00
_cell.angle_gamma   90.00
#
_symmetry.space_group_name_H-M   'P 1'
#
loop_
_entity.id
_entity.type
_entity.pdbx_description
1 polymer ?
#
loop_
_entity_poly.entity_id
_entity_poly.type
_entity_poly.pdbx_seq_one_letter_code
_entity_poly.pdbx_strand_id
1 'polypeptide(L)'
;MTNGGSDGTRRSGDEAIARAAERARLTAELNIPVLSGLPGAEDTANLRLGPDLNPALLAVLPLVGVWRGEGEANDPETGDYPFGQQITVAHNGGPYLVWEARSWRLDESGAYAGEDRRESGFWRVSGTGAPDSDDPETLELLLTHSSGVVELFYGTALTQSSWELATDVVIRTKSGEVVGGAKRLYGIVDGGDLAYVEERVTADGELKPRMSARLSRHIG
;
A
#
# COMPACT_ATOMS: atom_id res chain seq x y z
N MET A 1 34.60 -39.18 -36.96
CA MET A 1 33.86 -38.65 -35.78
C MET A 1 34.25 -37.21 -35.64
N THR A 2 33.47 -36.32 -36.24
CA THR A 2 33.72 -34.86 -36.24
C THR A 2 32.86 -34.25 -35.17
N ASN A 3 33.53 -33.71 -34.15
CA ASN A 3 32.93 -33.03 -32.99
C ASN A 3 32.50 -31.61 -33.44
N GLY A 4 31.22 -31.39 -33.66
CA GLY A 4 30.66 -30.07 -33.93
C GLY A 4 30.50 -29.29 -32.64
N GLY A 5 31.50 -28.46 -32.33
CA GLY A 5 31.41 -27.47 -31.27
C GLY A 5 30.40 -26.39 -31.67
N SER A 6 29.31 -26.25 -30.93
CA SER A 6 28.43 -25.09 -31.02
C SER A 6 29.15 -23.88 -30.43
N ASP A 7 29.67 -23.03 -31.32
CA ASP A 7 30.17 -21.71 -30.98
C ASP A 7 28.99 -20.82 -30.58
N GLY A 8 28.63 -20.87 -29.32
CA GLY A 8 27.70 -19.96 -28.70
C GLY A 8 28.36 -18.61 -28.49
N THR A 9 28.30 -17.76 -29.49
CA THR A 9 28.80 -16.37 -29.45
C THR A 9 28.14 -15.67 -28.23
N ARG A 10 28.89 -15.51 -27.13
CA ARG A 10 28.53 -14.61 -26.05
C ARG A 10 28.43 -13.21 -26.64
N ARG A 11 27.19 -12.73 -26.78
CA ARG A 11 26.95 -11.35 -27.19
C ARG A 11 27.64 -10.44 -26.19
N SER A 12 28.46 -9.51 -26.67
CA SER A 12 29.20 -8.60 -25.78
C SER A 12 28.22 -7.73 -24.99
N GLY A 13 28.58 -7.36 -23.76
CA GLY A 13 27.78 -6.45 -22.95
C GLY A 13 27.45 -5.14 -23.67
N ASP A 14 28.35 -4.69 -24.54
CA ASP A 14 28.23 -3.47 -25.35
C ASP A 14 27.05 -3.55 -26.34
N GLU A 15 26.81 -4.70 -26.98
CA GLU A 15 25.66 -4.89 -27.87
C GLU A 15 24.33 -4.85 -27.08
N ALA A 16 24.30 -5.38 -25.84
CA ALA A 16 23.11 -5.33 -24.99
C ALA A 16 22.82 -3.89 -24.56
N ILE A 17 23.85 -3.14 -24.22
CA ILE A 17 23.75 -1.70 -23.87
C ILE A 17 23.27 -0.90 -25.09
N ALA A 18 23.82 -1.11 -26.26
CA ALA A 18 23.42 -0.42 -27.50
C ALA A 18 21.93 -0.67 -27.83
N ARG A 19 21.46 -1.92 -27.71
CA ARG A 19 20.03 -2.25 -27.89
C ARG A 19 19.13 -1.62 -26.82
N ALA A 20 19.57 -1.59 -25.56
CA ALA A 20 18.82 -0.92 -24.50
C ALA A 20 18.72 0.58 -24.77
N ALA A 21 19.80 1.24 -25.20
CA ALA A 21 19.81 2.65 -25.56
C ALA A 21 18.89 2.94 -26.76
N GLU A 22 18.86 2.07 -27.78
CA GLU A 22 17.94 2.21 -28.90
C GLU A 22 16.49 2.10 -28.49
N ARG A 23 16.12 1.09 -27.67
CA ARG A 23 14.76 0.95 -27.11
C ARG A 23 14.37 2.16 -26.27
N ALA A 24 15.27 2.64 -25.40
CA ALA A 24 15.03 3.83 -24.59
C ALA A 24 14.73 5.05 -25.46
N ARG A 25 15.45 5.22 -26.60
CA ARG A 25 15.20 6.30 -27.54
C ARG A 25 13.83 6.19 -28.22
N LEU A 26 13.43 4.98 -28.62
CA LEU A 26 12.12 4.73 -29.26
C LEU A 26 10.94 4.94 -28.28
N THR A 27 11.18 4.85 -26.99
CA THR A 27 10.15 5.01 -25.94
C THR A 27 10.32 6.28 -25.12
N ALA A 28 11.20 7.21 -25.53
CA ALA A 28 11.58 8.40 -24.77
C ALA A 28 10.39 9.32 -24.39
N GLU A 29 9.33 9.32 -25.20
CA GLU A 29 8.14 10.13 -24.98
C GLU A 29 7.02 9.35 -24.26
N LEU A 30 7.23 8.05 -23.96
CA LEU A 30 6.26 7.23 -23.27
C LEU A 30 6.55 7.26 -21.77
N ASN A 31 5.50 7.48 -20.98
CA ASN A 31 5.52 7.28 -19.53
C ASN A 31 4.89 5.91 -19.21
N ILE A 32 4.25 5.74 -18.06
CA ILE A 32 3.50 4.52 -17.73
C ILE A 32 2.31 4.43 -18.70
N PRO A 33 2.32 3.56 -19.71
CA PRO A 33 1.21 3.48 -20.64
C PRO A 33 0.05 2.71 -20.02
N VAL A 34 -1.17 3.16 -20.27
CA VAL A 34 -2.35 2.31 -20.13
C VAL A 34 -2.42 1.45 -21.39
N LEU A 35 -2.00 0.20 -21.29
CA LEU A 35 -2.07 -0.75 -22.40
C LEU A 35 -3.46 -1.38 -22.42
N SER A 36 -4.22 -1.13 -23.48
CA SER A 36 -5.49 -1.81 -23.72
C SER A 36 -5.29 -3.30 -24.01
N GLY A 37 -6.21 -4.14 -23.54
CA GLY A 37 -6.22 -5.58 -23.84
C GLY A 37 -5.37 -6.43 -22.90
N LEU A 38 -5.06 -5.97 -21.71
CA LEU A 38 -4.60 -6.85 -20.64
C LEU A 38 -5.70 -7.87 -20.33
N PRO A 39 -5.37 -9.18 -20.23
CA PRO A 39 -6.32 -10.18 -19.82
C PRO A 39 -6.69 -9.99 -18.35
N GLY A 40 -7.98 -10.00 -18.05
CA GLY A 40 -8.49 -9.80 -16.69
C GLY A 40 -9.21 -8.46 -16.51
N ALA A 41 -9.87 -8.32 -15.37
CA ALA A 41 -10.53 -7.07 -15.01
C ALA A 41 -9.51 -6.02 -14.56
N GLU A 42 -9.73 -4.78 -14.94
CA GLU A 42 -8.95 -3.64 -14.45
C GLU A 42 -9.32 -3.35 -12.99
N ASP A 43 -8.35 -2.80 -12.23
CA ASP A 43 -8.59 -2.35 -10.87
C ASP A 43 -9.56 -1.15 -10.87
N THR A 44 -10.51 -1.17 -9.94
CA THR A 44 -11.46 -0.08 -9.71
C THR A 44 -11.48 0.33 -8.24
N ALA A 45 -11.51 1.62 -8.00
CA ALA A 45 -11.76 2.22 -6.68
C ALA A 45 -13.24 2.66 -6.54
N ASN A 46 -14.10 2.28 -7.47
CA ASN A 46 -15.52 2.66 -7.50
C ASN A 46 -16.39 1.40 -7.56
N LEU A 47 -17.08 1.11 -6.46
CA LEU A 47 -17.95 -0.07 -6.32
C LEU A 47 -19.13 -0.11 -7.33
N ARG A 48 -19.36 0.95 -8.09
CA ARG A 48 -20.39 1.02 -9.15
C ARG A 48 -19.83 0.75 -10.54
N LEU A 49 -18.52 0.59 -10.66
CA LEU A 49 -17.83 0.37 -11.93
C LEU A 49 -16.95 -0.87 -11.83
N GLY A 50 -16.79 -1.55 -12.96
CA GLY A 50 -15.93 -2.74 -13.03
C GLY A 50 -16.59 -4.01 -12.49
N PRO A 51 -15.83 -5.00 -12.05
CA PRO A 51 -16.34 -6.25 -11.51
C PRO A 51 -16.97 -6.07 -10.13
N ASP A 52 -17.85 -7.00 -9.73
CA ASP A 52 -18.35 -7.07 -8.36
C ASP A 52 -17.21 -7.33 -7.37
N LEU A 53 -17.33 -6.75 -6.17
CA LEU A 53 -16.40 -7.03 -5.09
C LEU A 53 -16.48 -8.51 -4.69
N ASN A 54 -15.32 -9.13 -4.47
CA ASN A 54 -15.27 -10.50 -3.96
C ASN A 54 -16.01 -10.61 -2.61
N PRO A 55 -16.94 -11.56 -2.43
CA PRO A 55 -17.69 -11.71 -1.18
C PRO A 55 -16.83 -11.90 0.07
N ALA A 56 -15.62 -12.46 -0.06
CA ALA A 56 -14.68 -12.59 1.06
C ALA A 56 -14.19 -11.25 1.61
N LEU A 57 -14.37 -10.14 0.88
CA LEU A 57 -13.87 -8.81 1.25
C LEU A 57 -14.95 -7.90 1.85
N LEU A 58 -16.14 -8.42 2.15
CA LEU A 58 -17.26 -7.61 2.68
C LEU A 58 -16.90 -6.88 3.98
N ALA A 59 -16.07 -7.46 4.83
CA ALA A 59 -15.58 -6.83 6.06
C ALA A 59 -14.77 -5.54 5.81
N VAL A 60 -14.14 -5.40 4.66
CA VAL A 60 -13.31 -4.25 4.27
C VAL A 60 -13.88 -3.45 3.10
N LEU A 61 -15.11 -3.76 2.66
CA LEU A 61 -15.80 -3.04 1.59
C LEU A 61 -15.79 -1.52 1.77
N PRO A 62 -16.03 -0.95 2.96
CA PRO A 62 -16.07 0.51 3.13
C PRO A 62 -14.73 1.22 2.88
N LEU A 63 -13.61 0.48 2.84
CA LEU A 63 -12.30 1.06 2.50
C LEU A 63 -12.16 1.39 1.02
N VAL A 64 -12.88 0.69 0.12
CA VAL A 64 -12.77 0.89 -1.33
C VAL A 64 -13.07 2.33 -1.70
N GLY A 65 -12.14 2.97 -2.41
CA GLY A 65 -12.27 4.37 -2.78
C GLY A 65 -10.93 5.07 -3.02
N VAL A 66 -11.01 6.34 -3.38
CA VAL A 66 -9.89 7.28 -3.37
C VAL A 66 -10.14 8.31 -2.29
N TRP A 67 -9.21 8.39 -1.36
CA TRP A 67 -9.27 9.19 -0.16
C TRP A 67 -8.16 10.24 -0.18
N ARG A 68 -8.47 11.48 0.21
CA ARG A 68 -7.46 12.53 0.28
C ARG A 68 -7.75 13.48 1.44
N GLY A 69 -6.71 13.91 2.13
CA GLY A 69 -6.79 14.83 3.26
C GLY A 69 -5.45 15.08 3.90
N GLU A 70 -5.48 15.42 5.17
CA GLU A 70 -4.31 15.85 5.92
C GLU A 70 -4.24 15.11 7.26
N GLY A 71 -3.05 15.17 7.85
CA GLY A 71 -2.77 14.56 9.14
C GLY A 71 -1.55 15.15 9.81
N GLU A 72 -1.25 14.58 10.96
CA GLU A 72 -0.06 14.90 11.75
C GLU A 72 0.76 13.63 11.98
N ALA A 73 2.07 13.75 11.89
CA ALA A 73 3.01 12.69 12.16
C ALA A 73 4.09 13.17 13.12
N ASN A 74 4.62 12.24 13.92
CA ASN A 74 5.76 12.47 14.81
C ASN A 74 6.99 11.79 14.21
N ASP A 75 8.05 12.53 14.00
CA ASP A 75 9.36 12.02 13.64
C ASP A 75 10.25 12.04 14.89
N PRO A 76 10.85 10.89 15.30
CA PRO A 76 11.65 10.81 16.50
C PRO A 76 12.86 11.76 16.54
N GLU A 77 13.36 12.20 15.37
CA GLU A 77 14.53 13.06 15.25
C GLU A 77 14.15 14.53 15.07
N THR A 78 13.09 14.80 14.29
CA THR A 78 12.72 16.18 13.88
C THR A 78 11.44 16.69 14.56
N GLY A 79 10.71 15.83 15.30
CA GLY A 79 9.48 16.19 15.99
C GLY A 79 8.23 16.11 15.10
N ASP A 80 7.17 16.77 15.55
CA ASP A 80 5.86 16.73 14.89
C ASP A 80 5.86 17.55 13.60
N TYR A 81 5.15 17.05 12.59
CA TYR A 81 4.98 17.74 11.32
C TYR A 81 3.62 17.43 10.68
N PRO A 82 3.01 18.42 9.98
CA PRO A 82 1.80 18.20 9.20
C PRO A 82 2.13 17.53 7.87
N PHE A 83 1.22 16.68 7.39
CA PHE A 83 1.34 16.04 6.08
C PHE A 83 0.00 16.00 5.36
N GLY A 84 0.05 16.02 4.03
CA GLY A 84 -1.05 15.66 3.16
C GLY A 84 -0.93 14.20 2.73
N GLN A 85 -2.05 13.53 2.47
CA GLN A 85 -2.06 12.14 2.04
C GLN A 85 -3.16 11.87 1.03
N GLN A 86 -2.85 10.96 0.09
CA GLN A 86 -3.82 10.29 -0.75
C GLN A 86 -3.70 8.79 -0.57
N ILE A 87 -4.83 8.12 -0.34
CA ILE A 87 -4.94 6.66 -0.29
C ILE A 87 -5.87 6.23 -1.43
N THR A 88 -5.44 5.22 -2.19
CA THR A 88 -6.27 4.53 -3.17
C THR A 88 -6.45 3.09 -2.74
N VAL A 89 -7.69 2.66 -2.60
CA VAL A 89 -8.06 1.28 -2.30
C VAL A 89 -8.92 0.77 -3.44
N ALA A 90 -8.40 -0.20 -4.18
CA ALA A 90 -9.02 -0.70 -5.41
C ALA A 90 -9.18 -2.22 -5.37
N HIS A 91 -10.02 -2.76 -6.24
CA HIS A 91 -10.21 -4.20 -6.45
C HIS A 91 -10.46 -4.51 -7.93
N ASN A 92 -10.26 -5.77 -8.29
CA ASN A 92 -10.57 -6.30 -9.63
C ASN A 92 -11.48 -7.55 -9.58
N GLY A 93 -12.20 -7.74 -8.47
CA GLY A 93 -13.02 -8.92 -8.21
C GLY A 93 -12.24 -10.10 -7.60
N GLY A 94 -10.92 -10.00 -7.50
CA GLY A 94 -10.08 -10.98 -6.81
C GLY A 94 -10.25 -10.93 -5.27
N PRO A 95 -9.70 -11.93 -4.53
CA PRO A 95 -9.87 -12.03 -3.08
C PRO A 95 -8.90 -11.12 -2.31
N TYR A 96 -8.69 -9.90 -2.77
CA TYR A 96 -7.83 -8.89 -2.15
C TYR A 96 -8.24 -7.49 -2.60
N LEU A 97 -7.93 -6.48 -1.76
CA LEU A 97 -7.89 -5.08 -2.18
C LEU A 97 -6.45 -4.67 -2.42
N VAL A 98 -6.22 -3.88 -3.46
CA VAL A 98 -4.96 -3.19 -3.70
C VAL A 98 -4.94 -1.92 -2.87
N TRP A 99 -3.85 -1.68 -2.15
CA TRP A 99 -3.62 -0.49 -1.34
C TRP A 99 -2.45 0.31 -1.88
N GLU A 100 -2.68 1.60 -2.13
CA GLU A 100 -1.61 2.56 -2.40
C GLU A 100 -1.82 3.82 -1.57
N ALA A 101 -0.81 4.23 -0.82
CA ALA A 101 -0.80 5.47 -0.07
C ALA A 101 0.44 6.30 -0.44
N ARG A 102 0.23 7.61 -0.59
CA ARG A 102 1.28 8.60 -0.82
C ARG A 102 1.07 9.74 0.14
N SER A 103 2.10 10.14 0.87
CA SER A 103 2.10 11.32 1.71
C SER A 103 3.18 12.31 1.28
N TRP A 104 2.97 13.55 1.65
CA TRP A 104 3.89 14.65 1.41
C TRP A 104 3.88 15.59 2.61
N ARG A 105 5.01 16.18 2.92
CA ARG A 105 5.13 17.17 3.98
C ARG A 105 4.44 18.46 3.59
N LEU A 106 3.85 19.14 4.57
CA LEU A 106 3.27 20.46 4.44
C LEU A 106 4.13 21.45 5.23
N ASP A 107 4.24 22.68 4.74
CA ASP A 107 4.83 23.78 5.48
C ASP A 107 3.79 24.47 6.40
N GLU A 108 4.21 25.50 7.12
CA GLU A 108 3.35 26.26 8.04
C GLU A 108 2.14 26.92 7.35
N SER A 109 2.19 27.11 6.03
CA SER A 109 1.07 27.62 5.24
C SER A 109 0.12 26.55 4.70
N GLY A 110 0.44 25.26 4.94
CA GLY A 110 -0.26 24.11 4.36
C GLY A 110 0.14 23.82 2.91
N ALA A 111 1.20 24.42 2.39
CA ALA A 111 1.69 24.17 1.05
C ALA A 111 2.63 22.93 1.02
N TYR A 112 2.75 22.33 -0.16
CA TYR A 112 3.65 21.19 -0.38
C TYR A 112 5.11 21.57 -0.09
N ALA A 113 5.74 20.84 0.82
CA ALA A 113 7.13 21.04 1.27
C ALA A 113 8.07 19.89 0.90
N GLY A 114 7.58 18.84 0.23
CA GLY A 114 8.39 17.71 -0.22
C GLY A 114 7.69 16.37 -0.08
N GLU A 115 8.22 15.35 -0.75
CA GLU A 115 7.77 13.97 -0.60
C GLU A 115 8.01 13.48 0.84
N ASP A 116 7.12 12.62 1.33
CA ASP A 116 7.27 11.99 2.64
C ASP A 116 7.32 10.47 2.47
N ARG A 117 6.18 9.78 2.56
CA ARG A 117 6.11 8.32 2.58
C ARG A 117 5.29 7.78 1.42
N ARG A 118 5.63 6.57 1.01
CA ARG A 118 4.83 5.81 0.08
C ARG A 118 4.70 4.38 0.58
N GLU A 119 3.46 3.88 0.56
CA GLU A 119 3.13 2.50 0.88
C GLU A 119 2.39 1.86 -0.29
N SER A 120 2.62 0.59 -0.52
CA SER A 120 1.80 -0.22 -1.41
C SER A 120 1.66 -1.64 -0.86
N GLY A 121 0.52 -2.28 -1.16
CA GLY A 121 0.27 -3.62 -0.66
C GLY A 121 -1.14 -4.11 -0.87
N PHE A 122 -1.55 -5.06 -0.03
CA PHE A 122 -2.83 -5.75 -0.18
C PHE A 122 -3.52 -5.92 1.16
N TRP A 123 -4.84 -5.66 1.16
CA TRP A 123 -5.73 -6.14 2.20
C TRP A 123 -6.36 -7.45 1.76
N ARG A 124 -6.43 -8.39 2.69
CA ARG A 124 -7.07 -9.68 2.52
C ARG A 124 -7.91 -9.99 3.75
N VAL A 125 -8.83 -10.91 3.58
CA VAL A 125 -9.61 -11.47 4.68
C VAL A 125 -9.45 -12.98 4.62
N SER A 126 -9.06 -13.58 5.73
CA SER A 126 -8.96 -15.03 5.91
C SER A 126 -9.95 -15.49 6.97
N GLY A 127 -10.18 -16.81 7.03
CA GLY A 127 -11.17 -17.40 7.91
C GLY A 127 -12.60 -17.32 7.36
N THR A 128 -13.49 -18.05 7.98
CA THR A 128 -14.89 -18.14 7.55
C THR A 128 -15.82 -17.17 8.29
N GLY A 129 -15.38 -16.66 9.46
CA GLY A 129 -16.19 -15.80 10.33
C GLY A 129 -17.54 -16.42 10.76
N ALA A 130 -17.73 -17.72 10.51
CA ALA A 130 -18.97 -18.38 10.89
C ALA A 130 -19.08 -18.46 12.43
N PRO A 131 -20.26 -18.19 13.02
CA PRO A 131 -20.44 -18.07 14.46
C PRO A 131 -19.99 -19.29 15.29
N ASP A 132 -20.01 -20.48 14.68
CA ASP A 132 -19.64 -21.76 15.31
C ASP A 132 -18.32 -22.34 14.77
N SER A 133 -17.52 -21.53 14.08
CA SER A 133 -16.24 -21.96 13.48
C SER A 133 -15.07 -21.64 14.42
N ASP A 134 -14.14 -22.59 14.55
CA ASP A 134 -12.83 -22.34 15.18
C ASP A 134 -11.89 -21.50 14.27
N ASP A 135 -12.39 -21.00 13.13
CA ASP A 135 -11.68 -20.22 12.13
C ASP A 135 -12.27 -18.79 12.05
N PRO A 136 -11.89 -17.89 12.97
CA PRO A 136 -12.41 -16.53 13.02
C PRO A 136 -11.98 -15.73 11.79
N GLU A 137 -12.86 -14.82 11.35
CA GLU A 137 -12.50 -13.85 10.31
C GLU A 137 -11.31 -13.01 10.78
N THR A 138 -10.24 -13.03 10.02
CA THR A 138 -8.99 -12.32 10.31
C THR A 138 -8.63 -11.43 9.14
N LEU A 139 -8.32 -10.18 9.43
CA LEU A 139 -7.79 -9.22 8.46
C LEU A 139 -6.29 -9.42 8.31
N GLU A 140 -5.82 -9.42 7.09
CA GLU A 140 -4.40 -9.46 6.74
C GLU A 140 -4.07 -8.22 5.92
N LEU A 141 -3.04 -7.46 6.34
CA LEU A 141 -2.55 -6.32 5.58
C LEU A 141 -1.05 -6.48 5.34
N LEU A 142 -0.67 -6.61 4.07
CA LEU A 142 0.72 -6.73 3.64
C LEU A 142 1.14 -5.40 3.04
N LEU A 143 2.18 -4.77 3.61
CA LEU A 143 2.66 -3.46 3.16
C LEU A 143 4.14 -3.48 2.82
N THR A 144 4.49 -2.75 1.77
CA THR A 144 5.86 -2.37 1.42
C THR A 144 5.98 -0.85 1.48
N HIS A 145 7.08 -0.36 2.05
CA HIS A 145 7.32 1.06 2.27
C HIS A 145 8.49 1.57 1.46
N SER A 146 8.41 2.81 0.98
CA SER A 146 9.51 3.47 0.27
C SER A 146 10.79 3.61 1.11
N SER A 147 10.66 3.52 2.44
CA SER A 147 11.78 3.49 3.40
C SER A 147 12.56 2.17 3.43
N GLY A 148 12.18 1.17 2.62
CA GLY A 148 12.82 -0.15 2.59
C GLY A 148 12.35 -1.11 3.68
N VAL A 149 11.16 -0.89 4.22
CA VAL A 149 10.49 -1.74 5.22
C VAL A 149 9.38 -2.54 4.55
N VAL A 150 9.15 -3.76 5.04
CA VAL A 150 7.99 -4.62 4.71
C VAL A 150 7.34 -5.04 6.01
N GLU A 151 6.02 -4.92 6.08
CA GLU A 151 5.24 -5.26 7.27
C GLU A 151 4.09 -6.19 6.92
N LEU A 152 3.86 -7.18 7.77
CA LEU A 152 2.67 -8.02 7.78
C LEU A 152 1.88 -7.70 9.04
N PHE A 153 0.63 -7.32 8.87
CA PHE A 153 -0.31 -7.05 9.96
C PHE A 153 -1.41 -8.10 9.98
N TYR A 154 -1.82 -8.48 11.18
CA TYR A 154 -3.07 -9.18 11.43
C TYR A 154 -4.01 -8.30 12.25
N GLY A 155 -5.31 -8.48 12.04
CA GLY A 155 -6.30 -7.70 12.76
C GLY A 155 -7.72 -8.21 12.63
N THR A 156 -8.66 -7.42 13.12
CA THR A 156 -10.09 -7.72 13.12
C THR A 156 -10.91 -6.49 12.77
N ALA A 157 -12.11 -6.71 12.24
CA ALA A 157 -13.12 -5.68 12.17
C ALA A 157 -13.74 -5.50 13.56
N LEU A 158 -13.61 -4.31 14.13
CA LEU A 158 -14.24 -3.99 15.42
C LEU A 158 -15.73 -3.68 15.27
N THR A 159 -16.08 -3.08 14.13
CA THR A 159 -17.44 -2.78 13.69
C THR A 159 -17.53 -2.92 12.16
N GLN A 160 -18.69 -2.63 11.57
CA GLN A 160 -18.83 -2.60 10.12
C GLN A 160 -18.02 -1.48 9.43
N SER A 161 -17.45 -0.56 10.20
CA SER A 161 -16.75 0.62 9.70
C SER A 161 -15.46 0.95 10.45
N SER A 162 -14.94 0.03 11.25
CA SER A 162 -13.66 0.22 11.95
C SER A 162 -12.86 -1.08 12.06
N TRP A 163 -11.54 -0.95 11.94
CA TRP A 163 -10.60 -2.07 11.82
C TRP A 163 -9.35 -1.80 12.64
N GLU A 164 -8.96 -2.77 13.45
CA GLU A 164 -7.72 -2.71 14.23
C GLU A 164 -6.75 -3.77 13.72
N LEU A 165 -5.49 -3.40 13.52
CA LEU A 165 -4.43 -4.29 13.07
C LEU A 165 -3.16 -4.06 13.89
N ALA A 166 -2.42 -5.13 14.12
CA ALA A 166 -1.09 -5.07 14.74
C ALA A 166 -0.07 -5.80 13.86
N THR A 167 1.14 -5.29 13.81
CA THR A 167 2.25 -5.92 13.09
C THR A 167 2.61 -7.25 13.74
N ASP A 168 2.65 -8.30 12.94
CA ASP A 168 3.20 -9.62 13.30
C ASP A 168 4.66 -9.73 12.88
N VAL A 169 4.98 -9.27 11.65
CA VAL A 169 6.33 -9.34 11.09
C VAL A 169 6.75 -8.00 10.52
N VAL A 170 7.97 -7.57 10.87
CA VAL A 170 8.67 -6.45 10.27
C VAL A 170 9.97 -6.93 9.66
N ILE A 171 10.17 -6.67 8.39
CA ILE A 171 11.41 -6.96 7.67
C ILE A 171 11.92 -5.66 7.06
N ARG A 172 13.23 -5.45 7.06
CA ARG A 172 13.85 -4.29 6.39
C ARG A 172 15.03 -4.69 5.54
N THR A 173 15.28 -3.90 4.52
CA THR A 173 16.52 -3.98 3.74
C THR A 173 17.71 -3.49 4.59
N LYS A 174 18.94 -3.74 4.12
CA LYS A 174 20.15 -3.28 4.81
C LYS A 174 20.18 -1.76 5.03
N SER A 175 19.66 -0.99 4.07
CA SER A 175 19.56 0.47 4.10
C SER A 175 18.20 0.97 4.58
N GLY A 176 17.27 0.06 4.91
CA GLY A 176 15.91 0.42 5.35
C GLY A 176 15.89 1.05 6.72
N GLU A 177 14.88 1.88 6.95
CA GLU A 177 14.60 2.52 8.23
C GLU A 177 14.50 1.47 9.35
N VAL A 178 14.99 1.80 10.54
CA VAL A 178 14.85 0.95 11.73
C VAL A 178 13.53 1.32 12.41
N VAL A 179 12.55 0.43 12.32
CA VAL A 179 11.23 0.65 12.91
C VAL A 179 10.85 -0.51 13.80
N GLY A 180 10.10 -0.23 14.87
CA GLY A 180 9.41 -1.23 15.66
C GLY A 180 8.10 -1.67 15.03
N GLY A 181 7.43 -2.64 15.64
CA GLY A 181 6.07 -3.03 15.26
C GLY A 181 5.09 -1.87 15.42
N ALA A 182 3.98 -1.92 14.70
CA ALA A 182 2.94 -0.91 14.72
C ALA A 182 1.58 -1.48 15.11
N LYS A 183 0.73 -0.61 15.61
CA LYS A 183 -0.70 -0.82 15.75
C LYS A 183 -1.41 0.25 14.93
N ARG A 184 -2.36 -0.15 14.09
CA ARG A 184 -3.17 0.75 13.26
C ARG A 184 -4.65 0.57 13.58
N LEU A 185 -5.33 1.66 13.74
CA LEU A 185 -6.79 1.72 13.86
C LEU A 185 -7.32 2.58 12.71
N TYR A 186 -8.15 1.99 11.87
CA TYR A 186 -8.86 2.67 10.79
C TYR A 186 -10.35 2.77 11.13
N GLY A 187 -11.01 3.82 10.66
CA GLY A 187 -12.46 3.96 10.82
C GLY A 187 -13.07 4.88 9.78
N ILE A 188 -14.29 4.55 9.33
CA ILE A 188 -15.14 5.53 8.65
C ILE A 188 -15.85 6.32 9.73
N VAL A 189 -15.54 7.60 9.81
CA VAL A 189 -16.05 8.52 10.83
C VAL A 189 -17.20 9.37 10.31
N ASP A 190 -17.76 10.22 11.17
CA ASP A 190 -18.85 11.14 10.83
C ASP A 190 -18.54 11.95 9.57
N GLY A 191 -19.50 11.97 8.65
CA GLY A 191 -19.35 12.59 7.32
C GLY A 191 -18.87 11.61 6.23
N GLY A 192 -18.55 10.36 6.59
CA GLY A 192 -18.08 9.33 5.65
C GLY A 192 -16.59 9.44 5.31
N ASP A 193 -15.82 10.17 6.11
CA ASP A 193 -14.36 10.29 5.95
C ASP A 193 -13.64 9.06 6.51
N LEU A 194 -12.54 8.68 5.90
CA LEU A 194 -11.61 7.69 6.44
C LEU A 194 -10.67 8.39 7.44
N ALA A 195 -10.68 7.93 8.68
CA ALA A 195 -9.71 8.36 9.68
C ALA A 195 -8.85 7.18 10.12
N TYR A 196 -7.60 7.45 10.49
CA TYR A 196 -6.77 6.43 11.11
C TYR A 196 -5.78 7.03 12.10
N VAL A 197 -5.32 6.16 12.99
CA VAL A 197 -4.16 6.41 13.87
C VAL A 197 -3.19 5.24 13.73
N GLU A 198 -1.90 5.55 13.77
CA GLU A 198 -0.82 4.58 13.86
C GLU A 198 -0.01 4.88 15.12
N GLU A 199 0.21 3.86 15.91
CA GLU A 199 1.18 3.84 17.01
C GLU A 199 2.33 2.91 16.63
N ARG A 200 3.54 3.24 17.08
CA ARG A 200 4.73 2.41 16.85
C ARG A 200 5.48 2.12 18.14
N VAL A 201 6.02 0.91 18.22
CA VAL A 201 6.94 0.53 19.27
C VAL A 201 8.25 1.29 19.09
N THR A 202 8.62 2.06 20.09
CA THR A 202 9.86 2.83 20.16
C THR A 202 11.01 2.00 20.74
N ALA A 203 12.24 2.54 20.72
CA ALA A 203 13.43 1.82 21.19
C ALA A 203 13.38 1.42 22.67
N ASP A 204 12.58 2.11 23.48
CA ASP A 204 12.32 1.77 24.89
C ASP A 204 11.24 0.69 25.07
N GLY A 205 10.65 0.19 23.96
CA GLY A 205 9.62 -0.85 23.97
C GLY A 205 8.22 -0.34 24.23
N GLU A 206 8.01 0.97 24.29
CA GLU A 206 6.69 1.58 24.46
C GLU A 206 5.99 1.80 23.12
N LEU A 207 4.66 1.66 23.12
CA LEU A 207 3.82 1.98 21.97
C LEU A 207 3.46 3.48 22.05
N LYS A 208 3.90 4.26 21.05
CA LYS A 208 3.67 5.72 21.00
C LYS A 208 3.00 6.16 19.71
N PRO A 209 2.16 7.21 19.75
CA PRO A 209 1.57 7.78 18.55
C PRO A 209 2.64 8.14 17.52
N ARG A 210 2.43 7.72 16.28
CA ARG A 210 3.34 7.97 15.16
C ARG A 210 2.73 8.85 14.10
N MET A 211 1.47 8.62 13.76
CA MET A 211 0.74 9.43 12.80
C MET A 211 -0.77 9.24 12.92
N SER A 212 -1.50 10.24 12.50
CA SER A 212 -2.94 10.19 12.34
C SER A 212 -3.38 11.06 11.16
N ALA A 213 -4.47 10.68 10.49
CA ALA A 213 -5.03 11.48 9.41
C ALA A 213 -6.54 11.34 9.33
N ARG A 214 -7.18 12.34 8.70
CA ARG A 214 -8.57 12.30 8.28
C ARG A 214 -8.65 12.66 6.80
N LEU A 215 -9.26 11.79 6.02
CA LEU A 215 -9.27 11.84 4.57
C LEU A 215 -10.70 11.79 4.05
N SER A 216 -11.08 12.76 3.25
CA SER A 216 -12.39 12.79 2.60
C SER A 216 -12.41 11.87 1.38
N ARG A 217 -13.57 11.25 1.12
CA ARG A 217 -13.76 10.37 -0.04
C ARG A 217 -13.90 11.19 -1.32
N HIS A 218 -13.07 10.94 -2.30
CA HIS A 218 -13.12 11.54 -3.63
C HIS A 218 -13.76 10.62 -4.68
N ILE A 219 -13.58 9.31 -4.55
CA ILE A 219 -14.15 8.26 -5.41
C ILE A 219 -14.56 7.09 -4.53
N GLY A 220 -15.67 6.41 -4.89
CA GLY A 220 -16.15 5.22 -4.21
C GLY A 220 -17.60 5.28 -3.77
#